data_10ef9057e0d7b5897562fe4dbe4b0dc5
#
_entry.id   10ef9057e0d7b5897562fe4dbe4b0dc5
#
_cell.length_a   1.000
_cell.length_b   1.000
_cell.length_c   1.000
_cell.angle_alpha   90.00
_cell.angle_beta   90.00
_cell.angle_gamma   90.00
#
_symmetry.space_group_name_H-M   'P 1'
#
loop_
_entity.id
_entity.type
_entity.pdbx_description
1 polymer ?
#
loop_
_entity_poly.entity_id
_entity_poly.type
_entity_poly.pdbx_seq_one_letter_code
_entity_poly.pdbx_strand_id
1 'polypeptide(L)'
;DEFHIDALRVDAVSSMLYLDYSREAGQWHPNIYGGRENLEAIDFLKEANATAYKNNPGIMMIAEESTAYPGITAPTDAGGLGFGLKWNMGWMHDTLQYLHEEPINRKWHHNEITFSMVYAYSEHYVLPISHDEVVYGKGSMFGKMPGNDWQKYAGVRALFAYQWAHPGKNLTFMGNEIAQYGEWDHDGSVDWAALEWPDHQGVQKLVADLNTLYKASPALWSQDFDPAGFQWLTSDDADHNTLSFVRIGKDGEQMVVVVNFSGEAWTDYQVPLTKGGKWTEVLTTDDEIYGGSGIHNGTVEAIEGEYHSRDWSAKITVPALGAVFLKPEL
;
A
#
# COMPACT_ATOMS: atom_id res chain seq x y z
N ASP A 1 -25.55 -12.77 -5.84
CA ASP A 1 -26.52 -13.72 -5.29
C ASP A 1 -26.11 -15.16 -5.55
N GLU A 2 -26.10 -15.60 -6.81
CA GLU A 2 -25.87 -17.02 -7.17
C GLU A 2 -24.43 -17.47 -6.90
N PHE A 3 -23.44 -16.64 -7.18
CA PHE A 3 -22.01 -16.96 -7.03
C PHE A 3 -21.39 -16.45 -5.73
N HIS A 4 -22.17 -15.81 -4.86
CA HIS A 4 -21.69 -15.25 -3.56
C HIS A 4 -20.45 -14.36 -3.68
N ILE A 5 -20.41 -13.52 -4.74
CA ILE A 5 -19.34 -12.55 -4.95
C ILE A 5 -19.47 -11.42 -3.92
N ASP A 6 -18.37 -11.09 -3.22
CA ASP A 6 -18.34 -10.10 -2.16
C ASP A 6 -18.14 -8.66 -2.68
N ALA A 7 -17.51 -8.52 -3.85
CA ALA A 7 -17.18 -7.21 -4.42
C ALA A 7 -17.18 -7.23 -5.95
N LEU A 8 -17.42 -6.07 -6.56
CA LEU A 8 -17.23 -5.83 -7.98
C LEU A 8 -16.28 -4.66 -8.20
N ARG A 9 -15.26 -4.86 -9.01
CA ARG A 9 -14.42 -3.79 -9.52
C ARG A 9 -14.95 -3.33 -10.86
N VAL A 10 -15.21 -2.04 -11.00
CA VAL A 10 -15.59 -1.40 -12.27
C VAL A 10 -14.32 -0.88 -12.92
N ASP A 11 -14.04 -1.43 -14.10
CA ASP A 11 -12.86 -1.13 -14.89
C ASP A 11 -12.97 0.22 -15.59
N ALA A 12 -11.84 0.94 -15.71
CA ALA A 12 -11.68 2.16 -16.50
C ALA A 12 -12.80 3.20 -16.29
N VAL A 13 -13.20 3.46 -15.05
CA VAL A 13 -14.27 4.41 -14.72
C VAL A 13 -14.00 5.79 -15.30
N SER A 14 -12.74 6.23 -15.41
CA SER A 14 -12.36 7.48 -16.08
C SER A 14 -12.86 7.56 -17.53
N SER A 15 -12.86 6.45 -18.26
CA SER A 15 -13.37 6.40 -19.64
C SER A 15 -14.89 6.57 -19.73
N MET A 16 -15.61 6.27 -18.65
CA MET A 16 -17.05 6.50 -18.53
C MET A 16 -17.37 7.94 -18.13
N LEU A 17 -16.54 8.54 -17.25
CA LEU A 17 -16.79 9.85 -16.66
C LEU A 17 -16.57 11.00 -17.65
N TYR A 18 -15.71 10.83 -18.66
CA TYR A 18 -15.28 11.92 -19.52
C TYR A 18 -15.54 11.64 -21.00
N LEU A 19 -16.24 12.57 -21.65
CA LEU A 19 -16.55 12.53 -23.09
C LEU A 19 -15.29 12.67 -23.97
N ASP A 20 -14.27 13.34 -23.46
CA ASP A 20 -12.99 13.58 -24.14
C ASP A 20 -11.90 12.52 -23.80
N TYR A 21 -12.22 11.49 -23.03
CA TYR A 21 -11.25 10.47 -22.64
C TYR A 21 -10.61 9.82 -23.88
N SER A 22 -9.27 9.87 -23.97
CA SER A 22 -8.48 9.36 -25.11
C SER A 22 -8.95 9.87 -26.49
N ARG A 23 -9.46 11.11 -26.58
CA ARG A 23 -9.94 11.74 -27.83
C ARG A 23 -9.23 13.05 -28.08
N GLU A 24 -8.95 13.31 -29.34
CA GLU A 24 -8.40 14.58 -29.80
C GLU A 24 -9.46 15.68 -29.88
N ALA A 25 -9.01 16.92 -29.95
CA ALA A 25 -9.90 18.05 -30.13
C ALA A 25 -10.74 17.90 -31.42
N GLY A 26 -12.06 18.03 -31.29
CA GLY A 26 -13.02 17.83 -32.38
C GLY A 26 -13.50 16.39 -32.57
N GLN A 27 -13.02 15.43 -31.78
CA GLN A 27 -13.48 14.04 -31.83
C GLN A 27 -14.54 13.71 -30.76
N TRP A 28 -14.96 14.70 -30.00
CA TRP A 28 -15.99 14.58 -28.98
C TRP A 28 -16.89 15.82 -28.93
N HIS A 29 -18.05 15.69 -28.34
CA HIS A 29 -18.99 16.79 -28.14
C HIS A 29 -19.16 17.06 -26.64
N PRO A 30 -19.19 18.33 -26.21
CA PRO A 30 -19.45 18.67 -24.82
C PRO A 30 -20.87 18.26 -24.39
N ASN A 31 -21.08 18.10 -23.09
CA ASN A 31 -22.40 17.88 -22.52
C ASN A 31 -23.30 19.13 -22.65
N ILE A 32 -24.55 19.01 -22.20
CA ILE A 32 -25.56 20.09 -22.29
C ILE A 32 -25.18 21.39 -21.56
N TYR A 33 -24.17 21.33 -20.66
CA TYR A 33 -23.64 22.50 -19.94
C TYR A 33 -22.33 23.00 -20.52
N GLY A 34 -21.83 22.39 -21.60
CA GLY A 34 -20.56 22.73 -22.23
C GLY A 34 -19.34 22.11 -21.58
N GLY A 35 -19.51 21.20 -20.61
CA GLY A 35 -18.46 20.48 -19.91
C GLY A 35 -18.07 19.17 -20.62
N ARG A 36 -17.04 18.54 -20.11
CA ARG A 36 -16.50 17.27 -20.63
C ARG A 36 -17.04 16.03 -19.92
N GLU A 37 -17.76 16.23 -18.81
CA GLU A 37 -18.33 15.14 -18.02
C GLU A 37 -19.44 14.44 -18.80
N ASN A 38 -19.45 13.11 -18.81
CA ASN A 38 -20.51 12.29 -19.35
C ASN A 38 -21.62 12.12 -18.29
N LEU A 39 -22.60 12.99 -18.35
CA LEU A 39 -23.66 13.07 -17.33
C LEU A 39 -24.48 11.78 -17.26
N GLU A 40 -24.77 11.17 -18.39
CA GLU A 40 -25.55 9.94 -18.49
C GLU A 40 -24.79 8.75 -17.84
N ALA A 41 -23.49 8.65 -18.04
CA ALA A 41 -22.68 7.63 -17.42
C ALA A 41 -22.50 7.86 -15.90
N ILE A 42 -22.40 9.13 -15.48
CA ILE A 42 -22.37 9.51 -14.06
C ILE A 42 -23.67 9.09 -13.37
N ASP A 43 -24.81 9.39 -13.95
CA ASP A 43 -26.12 9.01 -13.40
C ASP A 43 -26.27 7.47 -13.36
N PHE A 44 -25.82 6.79 -14.41
CA PHE A 44 -25.80 5.31 -14.44
C PHE A 44 -24.95 4.73 -13.30
N LEU A 45 -23.72 5.25 -13.08
CA LEU A 45 -22.85 4.76 -12.02
C LEU A 45 -23.45 4.97 -10.62
N LYS A 46 -24.07 6.12 -10.39
CA LYS A 46 -24.78 6.42 -9.13
C LYS A 46 -25.92 5.42 -8.89
N GLU A 47 -26.75 5.20 -9.89
CA GLU A 47 -27.88 4.28 -9.78
C GLU A 47 -27.40 2.81 -9.62
N ALA A 48 -26.36 2.41 -10.36
CA ALA A 48 -25.79 1.08 -10.27
C ALA A 48 -25.25 0.79 -8.87
N ASN A 49 -24.46 1.72 -8.29
CA ASN A 49 -23.93 1.60 -6.94
C ASN A 49 -25.05 1.57 -5.89
N ALA A 50 -25.99 2.49 -5.95
CA ALA A 50 -27.11 2.55 -5.01
C ALA A 50 -27.96 1.26 -5.05
N THR A 51 -28.23 0.74 -6.26
CA THR A 51 -28.99 -0.50 -6.46
C THR A 51 -28.23 -1.72 -5.96
N ALA A 52 -26.91 -1.78 -6.23
CA ALA A 52 -26.05 -2.88 -5.79
C ALA A 52 -26.06 -3.00 -4.26
N TYR A 53 -25.79 -1.91 -3.56
CA TYR A 53 -25.79 -1.88 -2.09
C TYR A 53 -27.17 -2.13 -1.47
N LYS A 54 -28.23 -1.60 -2.08
CA LYS A 54 -29.60 -1.82 -1.61
C LYS A 54 -30.00 -3.29 -1.67
N ASN A 55 -29.64 -3.97 -2.76
CA ASN A 55 -30.08 -5.35 -3.01
C ASN A 55 -29.17 -6.37 -2.34
N ASN A 56 -27.90 -6.02 -2.09
CA ASN A 56 -26.88 -6.92 -1.55
C ASN A 56 -26.11 -6.24 -0.43
N PRO A 57 -26.69 -6.08 0.77
CA PRO A 57 -25.99 -5.47 1.91
C PRO A 57 -24.69 -6.21 2.25
N GLY A 58 -23.60 -5.45 2.47
CA GLY A 58 -22.30 -5.99 2.83
C GLY A 58 -21.36 -6.24 1.65
N ILE A 59 -21.82 -6.08 0.40
CA ILE A 59 -20.92 -6.10 -0.76
C ILE A 59 -20.10 -4.82 -0.87
N MET A 60 -19.14 -4.82 -1.80
CA MET A 60 -18.32 -3.66 -2.08
C MET A 60 -18.29 -3.35 -3.58
N MET A 61 -18.51 -2.09 -3.93
CA MET A 61 -18.33 -1.56 -5.29
C MET A 61 -17.02 -0.77 -5.31
N ILE A 62 -16.09 -1.13 -6.18
CA ILE A 62 -14.74 -0.58 -6.24
C ILE A 62 -14.51 0.05 -7.61
N ALA A 63 -14.04 1.30 -7.65
CA ALA A 63 -13.70 1.98 -8.89
C ALA A 63 -12.20 1.81 -9.22
N GLU A 64 -11.89 1.39 -10.44
CA GLU A 64 -10.59 1.66 -11.04
C GLU A 64 -10.73 3.01 -11.77
N GLU A 65 -10.15 4.06 -11.18
CA GLU A 65 -10.27 5.43 -11.66
C GLU A 65 -8.97 6.19 -11.35
N SER A 66 -8.32 6.69 -12.38
CA SER A 66 -6.97 7.27 -12.31
C SER A 66 -6.94 8.80 -12.35
N THR A 67 -8.11 9.45 -12.51
CA THR A 67 -8.16 10.91 -12.60
C THR A 67 -8.42 11.58 -11.25
N ALA A 68 -8.39 12.90 -11.23
CA ALA A 68 -8.75 13.72 -10.07
C ALA A 68 -10.26 14.02 -9.99
N TYR A 69 -11.14 13.18 -10.58
CA TYR A 69 -12.59 13.35 -10.44
C TYR A 69 -12.98 13.26 -8.96
N PRO A 70 -13.66 14.28 -8.40
CA PRO A 70 -13.92 14.31 -6.96
C PRO A 70 -15.12 13.45 -6.56
N GLY A 71 -15.05 12.85 -5.36
CA GLY A 71 -16.20 12.19 -4.75
C GLY A 71 -16.55 10.84 -5.38
N ILE A 72 -15.58 10.13 -5.93
CA ILE A 72 -15.78 8.74 -6.40
C ILE A 72 -16.36 7.88 -5.27
N THR A 73 -15.80 8.01 -4.06
CA THR A 73 -16.22 7.23 -2.88
C THR A 73 -17.15 7.98 -1.94
N ALA A 74 -17.52 9.22 -2.28
CA ALA A 74 -18.54 9.95 -1.51
C ALA A 74 -19.93 9.37 -1.76
N PRO A 75 -20.84 9.39 -0.76
CA PRO A 75 -22.22 8.96 -0.92
C PRO A 75 -22.96 9.70 -2.01
N THR A 76 -23.94 9.05 -2.67
CA THR A 76 -24.71 9.64 -3.77
C THR A 76 -25.58 10.82 -3.33
N ASP A 77 -26.10 10.81 -2.11
CA ASP A 77 -26.85 11.91 -1.50
C ASP A 77 -25.98 13.12 -1.13
N ALA A 78 -24.66 12.92 -0.98
CA ALA A 78 -23.67 13.98 -0.86
C ALA A 78 -23.09 14.43 -2.22
N GLY A 79 -23.65 13.95 -3.33
CA GLY A 79 -23.22 14.30 -4.69
C GLY A 79 -22.16 13.39 -5.30
N GLY A 80 -21.63 12.42 -4.55
CA GLY A 80 -20.64 11.47 -5.01
C GLY A 80 -21.19 10.37 -5.92
N LEU A 81 -20.28 9.46 -6.38
CA LEU A 81 -20.65 8.34 -7.24
C LEU A 81 -21.11 7.10 -6.43
N GLY A 82 -20.86 7.06 -5.13
CA GLY A 82 -21.31 5.98 -4.25
C GLY A 82 -20.50 4.71 -4.32
N PHE A 83 -19.28 4.72 -4.87
CA PHE A 83 -18.35 3.60 -4.71
C PHE A 83 -17.92 3.48 -3.25
N GLY A 84 -17.68 2.27 -2.77
CA GLY A 84 -17.13 2.05 -1.44
C GLY A 84 -15.63 2.31 -1.37
N LEU A 85 -14.91 1.98 -2.45
CA LEU A 85 -13.46 2.11 -2.57
C LEU A 85 -13.06 2.57 -3.97
N LYS A 86 -11.87 3.16 -4.06
CA LYS A 86 -11.19 3.55 -5.31
C LYS A 86 -9.75 3.01 -5.31
N TRP A 87 -9.28 2.49 -6.42
CA TRP A 87 -7.86 2.13 -6.57
C TRP A 87 -6.97 3.37 -6.53
N ASN A 88 -5.92 3.32 -5.71
CA ASN A 88 -4.89 4.36 -5.64
C ASN A 88 -3.82 4.11 -6.71
N MET A 89 -4.12 4.49 -7.94
CA MET A 89 -3.20 4.31 -9.07
C MET A 89 -1.92 5.14 -8.92
N GLY A 90 -2.01 6.33 -8.28
CA GLY A 90 -0.84 7.15 -8.00
C GLY A 90 0.11 6.47 -7.01
N TRP A 91 -0.38 5.95 -5.89
CA TRP A 91 0.43 5.19 -4.95
C TRP A 91 1.12 3.99 -5.62
N MET A 92 0.40 3.24 -6.42
CA MET A 92 0.93 2.08 -7.13
C MET A 92 2.06 2.48 -8.07
N HIS A 93 1.82 3.47 -8.93
CA HIS A 93 2.79 3.95 -9.91
C HIS A 93 4.07 4.47 -9.22
N ASP A 94 3.92 5.40 -8.28
CA ASP A 94 5.04 6.05 -7.62
C ASP A 94 5.85 5.06 -6.77
N THR A 95 5.17 4.17 -6.04
CA THR A 95 5.82 3.13 -5.23
C THR A 95 6.63 2.16 -6.09
N LEU A 96 6.07 1.68 -7.21
CA LEU A 96 6.77 0.74 -8.09
C LEU A 96 7.91 1.43 -8.86
N GLN A 97 7.75 2.69 -9.25
CA GLN A 97 8.81 3.48 -9.87
C GLN A 97 9.98 3.66 -8.90
N TYR A 98 9.70 4.08 -7.67
CA TYR A 98 10.72 4.20 -6.62
C TYR A 98 11.47 2.88 -6.37
N LEU A 99 10.75 1.77 -6.27
CA LEU A 99 11.35 0.46 -6.01
C LEU A 99 12.15 -0.09 -7.19
N HIS A 100 11.83 0.32 -8.41
CA HIS A 100 12.58 -0.05 -9.61
C HIS A 100 13.97 0.60 -9.65
N GLU A 101 14.14 1.74 -9.00
CA GLU A 101 15.44 2.39 -8.88
C GLU A 101 16.43 1.53 -8.08
N GLU A 102 17.71 1.52 -8.53
CA GLU A 102 18.78 0.96 -7.71
C GLU A 102 18.82 1.65 -6.34
N PRO A 103 19.02 0.94 -5.22
CA PRO A 103 18.96 1.54 -3.89
C PRO A 103 19.83 2.78 -3.71
N ILE A 104 20.99 2.85 -4.39
CA ILE A 104 21.89 4.01 -4.35
C ILE A 104 21.26 5.27 -4.97
N ASN A 105 20.30 5.11 -5.88
CA ASN A 105 19.64 6.21 -6.57
C ASN A 105 18.36 6.68 -5.88
N ARG A 106 17.77 5.87 -5.01
CA ARG A 106 16.46 6.14 -4.36
C ARG A 106 16.40 7.44 -3.59
N LYS A 107 17.53 7.93 -3.07
CA LYS A 107 17.59 9.20 -2.34
C LYS A 107 17.14 10.41 -3.17
N TRP A 108 17.28 10.37 -4.50
CA TRP A 108 16.81 11.44 -5.39
C TRP A 108 15.35 11.28 -5.80
N HIS A 109 14.73 10.15 -5.43
CA HIS A 109 13.34 9.78 -5.73
C HIS A 109 12.48 9.67 -4.45
N HIS A 110 13.01 10.05 -3.29
CA HIS A 110 12.38 9.83 -2.00
C HIS A 110 10.95 10.40 -1.88
N ASN A 111 10.65 11.49 -2.58
CA ASN A 111 9.32 12.04 -2.63
C ASN A 111 8.29 11.13 -3.32
N GLU A 112 8.69 10.24 -4.20
CA GLU A 112 7.77 9.29 -4.86
C GLU A 112 7.14 8.34 -3.82
N ILE A 113 7.92 7.85 -2.86
CA ILE A 113 7.40 6.93 -1.83
C ILE A 113 6.56 7.65 -0.76
N THR A 114 6.65 8.97 -0.63
CA THR A 114 5.93 9.75 0.39
C THR A 114 4.75 10.55 -0.17
N PHE A 115 4.72 10.81 -1.48
CA PHE A 115 3.76 11.73 -2.11
C PHE A 115 2.30 11.29 -1.96
N SER A 116 2.03 10.00 -1.94
CA SER A 116 0.67 9.46 -1.80
C SER A 116 -0.05 9.97 -0.55
N MET A 117 0.69 10.30 0.52
CA MET A 117 0.10 10.83 1.75
C MET A 117 -0.49 12.24 1.61
N VAL A 118 -0.13 12.99 0.56
CA VAL A 118 -0.70 14.31 0.28
C VAL A 118 -2.20 14.22 -0.04
N TYR A 119 -2.63 13.10 -0.64
CA TYR A 119 -4.01 12.89 -1.05
C TYR A 119 -4.66 11.63 -0.46
N ALA A 120 -3.98 10.92 0.44
CA ALA A 120 -4.40 9.62 0.99
C ALA A 120 -5.82 9.60 1.58
N TYR A 121 -6.36 10.76 1.96
CA TYR A 121 -7.67 10.90 2.60
C TYR A 121 -8.70 11.62 1.73
N SER A 122 -8.39 11.86 0.45
CA SER A 122 -9.34 12.46 -0.50
C SER A 122 -10.44 11.50 -0.93
N GLU A 123 -10.17 10.21 -0.90
CA GLU A 123 -11.06 9.10 -1.23
C GLU A 123 -10.80 7.90 -0.31
N HIS A 124 -11.66 6.89 -0.34
CA HIS A 124 -11.40 5.62 0.34
C HIS A 124 -10.56 4.71 -0.57
N TYR A 125 -9.25 4.70 -0.34
CA TYR A 125 -8.34 4.03 -1.26
C TYR A 125 -8.10 2.54 -0.98
N VAL A 126 -7.94 1.80 -2.10
CA VAL A 126 -7.27 0.49 -2.15
C VAL A 126 -5.87 0.71 -2.71
N LEU A 127 -4.88 0.04 -2.15
CA LEU A 127 -3.49 0.04 -2.58
C LEU A 127 -3.28 -1.15 -3.55
N PRO A 128 -3.39 -0.95 -4.88
CA PRO A 128 -3.41 -2.07 -5.80
C PRO A 128 -2.00 -2.50 -6.18
N ILE A 129 -1.73 -3.80 -6.05
CA ILE A 129 -0.75 -4.54 -6.84
C ILE A 129 -1.58 -5.56 -7.63
N SER A 130 -2.12 -5.12 -8.76
CA SER A 130 -3.09 -5.86 -9.54
C SER A 130 -2.45 -6.72 -10.63
N HIS A 131 -3.28 -7.34 -11.48
CA HIS A 131 -2.82 -8.05 -12.67
C HIS A 131 -2.10 -7.10 -13.64
N ASP A 132 -2.54 -5.85 -13.75
CA ASP A 132 -1.96 -4.87 -14.68
C ASP A 132 -0.48 -4.60 -14.44
N GLU A 133 0.01 -4.79 -13.22
CA GLU A 133 1.42 -4.59 -12.88
C GLU A 133 2.29 -5.80 -13.23
N VAL A 134 1.71 -6.96 -13.51
CA VAL A 134 2.45 -8.23 -13.66
C VAL A 134 2.14 -9.02 -14.94
N VAL A 135 1.53 -8.38 -15.95
CA VAL A 135 1.15 -9.03 -17.22
C VAL A 135 1.79 -8.35 -18.44
N TYR A 136 1.82 -9.04 -19.57
CA TYR A 136 2.14 -8.52 -20.90
C TYR A 136 3.45 -7.76 -21.00
N GLY A 137 4.54 -8.37 -20.55
CA GLY A 137 5.89 -7.80 -20.65
C GLY A 137 6.25 -6.82 -19.55
N LYS A 138 5.42 -6.67 -18.53
CA LYS A 138 5.72 -5.83 -17.35
C LYS A 138 6.57 -6.54 -16.29
N GLY A 139 6.74 -7.86 -16.39
CA GLY A 139 7.48 -8.69 -15.46
C GLY A 139 6.76 -8.93 -14.13
N SER A 140 7.28 -9.84 -13.32
CA SER A 140 6.77 -10.11 -11.96
C SER A 140 7.21 -9.06 -10.96
N MET A 141 6.63 -9.06 -9.74
CA MET A 141 7.11 -8.21 -8.64
C MET A 141 8.57 -8.52 -8.29
N PHE A 142 8.96 -9.80 -8.29
CA PHE A 142 10.36 -10.21 -8.13
C PHE A 142 11.25 -9.62 -9.25
N GLY A 143 10.82 -9.70 -10.50
CA GLY A 143 11.55 -9.21 -11.65
C GLY A 143 11.73 -7.69 -11.69
N LYS A 144 10.84 -6.94 -11.03
CA LYS A 144 10.92 -5.46 -10.94
C LYS A 144 11.96 -4.99 -9.92
N MET A 145 12.32 -5.81 -8.94
CA MET A 145 13.29 -5.42 -7.91
C MET A 145 14.71 -5.48 -8.47
N PRO A 146 15.54 -4.45 -8.22
CA PRO A 146 16.95 -4.44 -8.62
C PRO A 146 17.81 -5.33 -7.72
N GLY A 147 19.03 -5.61 -8.18
CA GLY A 147 20.06 -6.31 -7.42
C GLY A 147 20.09 -7.82 -7.64
N ASN A 148 20.76 -8.52 -6.73
CA ASN A 148 20.84 -9.98 -6.73
C ASN A 148 19.55 -10.62 -6.18
N ASP A 149 19.42 -11.94 -6.25
CA ASP A 149 18.17 -12.62 -5.87
C ASP A 149 17.76 -12.34 -4.42
N TRP A 150 18.70 -12.35 -3.46
CA TRP A 150 18.39 -12.01 -2.07
C TRP A 150 17.80 -10.59 -1.96
N GLN A 151 18.41 -9.60 -2.65
CA GLN A 151 17.94 -8.22 -2.66
C GLN A 151 16.57 -8.08 -3.31
N LYS A 152 16.30 -8.88 -4.34
CA LYS A 152 14.97 -8.90 -4.97
C LYS A 152 13.89 -9.42 -4.03
N TYR A 153 14.14 -10.56 -3.35
CA TYR A 153 13.20 -11.05 -2.33
C TYR A 153 13.04 -10.06 -1.17
N ALA A 154 14.14 -9.45 -0.71
CA ALA A 154 14.09 -8.44 0.35
C ALA A 154 13.26 -7.22 -0.11
N GLY A 155 13.44 -6.76 -1.36
CA GLY A 155 12.64 -5.69 -1.96
C GLY A 155 11.14 -6.01 -2.00
N VAL A 156 10.77 -7.24 -2.39
CA VAL A 156 9.36 -7.70 -2.36
C VAL A 156 8.83 -7.73 -0.93
N ARG A 157 9.61 -8.21 0.04
CA ARG A 157 9.22 -8.22 1.45
C ARG A 157 9.01 -6.79 2.00
N ALA A 158 9.92 -5.87 1.66
CA ALA A 158 9.79 -4.45 2.03
C ALA A 158 8.56 -3.78 1.41
N LEU A 159 8.26 -4.07 0.13
CA LEU A 159 7.06 -3.61 -0.55
C LEU A 159 5.80 -4.06 0.19
N PHE A 160 5.67 -5.35 0.51
CA PHE A 160 4.50 -5.85 1.22
C PHE A 160 4.38 -5.26 2.63
N ALA A 161 5.47 -5.16 3.39
CA ALA A 161 5.45 -4.52 4.69
C ALA A 161 4.98 -3.06 4.61
N TYR A 162 5.47 -2.31 3.63
CA TYR A 162 5.02 -0.94 3.37
C TYR A 162 3.55 -0.88 2.98
N GLN A 163 3.09 -1.74 2.07
CA GLN A 163 1.70 -1.81 1.63
C GLN A 163 0.76 -2.11 2.81
N TRP A 164 1.08 -3.10 3.66
CA TRP A 164 0.26 -3.47 4.82
C TRP A 164 0.24 -2.41 5.92
N ALA A 165 1.27 -1.58 5.97
CA ALA A 165 1.38 -0.50 6.95
C ALA A 165 0.81 0.84 6.45
N HIS A 166 0.76 1.09 5.14
CA HIS A 166 0.25 2.33 4.56
C HIS A 166 -1.27 2.45 4.75
N PRO A 167 -1.83 3.67 4.98
CA PRO A 167 -3.28 3.86 5.00
C PRO A 167 -3.95 3.43 3.69
N GLY A 168 -5.04 2.67 3.80
CA GLY A 168 -5.79 2.12 2.67
C GLY A 168 -6.00 0.62 2.78
N LYS A 169 -6.78 0.04 1.88
CA LYS A 169 -7.04 -1.40 1.84
C LYS A 169 -6.09 -2.09 0.87
N ASN A 170 -5.57 -3.25 1.26
CA ASN A 170 -4.59 -3.98 0.46
C ASN A 170 -5.26 -4.77 -0.67
N LEU A 171 -4.63 -4.75 -1.84
CA LEU A 171 -4.96 -5.62 -2.96
C LEU A 171 -3.67 -6.20 -3.54
N THR A 172 -3.58 -7.52 -3.55
CA THR A 172 -2.44 -8.25 -4.12
C THR A 172 -2.97 -9.31 -5.07
N PHE A 173 -2.47 -9.32 -6.31
CA PHE A 173 -2.88 -10.28 -7.33
C PHE A 173 -2.18 -11.64 -7.12
N MET A 174 -2.87 -12.73 -7.51
CA MET A 174 -2.40 -14.10 -7.34
C MET A 174 -0.98 -14.31 -7.90
N GLY A 175 -0.14 -15.04 -7.16
CA GLY A 175 1.26 -15.31 -7.49
C GLY A 175 2.24 -14.28 -6.93
N ASN A 176 1.81 -13.06 -6.60
CA ASN A 176 2.68 -12.07 -5.96
C ASN A 176 3.04 -12.48 -4.53
N GLU A 177 2.11 -13.12 -3.80
CA GLU A 177 2.29 -13.59 -2.42
C GLU A 177 3.37 -14.68 -2.29
N ILE A 178 3.74 -15.29 -3.40
CA ILE A 178 4.86 -16.25 -3.46
C ILE A 178 6.06 -15.69 -4.23
N ALA A 179 6.02 -14.41 -4.62
CA ALA A 179 7.06 -13.76 -5.42
C ALA A 179 7.45 -14.56 -6.67
N GLN A 180 6.49 -15.11 -7.41
CA GLN A 180 6.79 -15.94 -8.59
C GLN A 180 7.75 -15.24 -9.56
N TYR A 181 8.63 -16.03 -10.23
CA TYR A 181 9.66 -15.49 -11.12
C TYR A 181 9.11 -14.86 -12.39
N GLY A 182 8.19 -15.54 -13.05
CA GLY A 182 7.57 -15.08 -14.29
C GLY A 182 6.44 -14.08 -14.03
N GLU A 183 6.13 -13.27 -15.04
CA GLU A 183 4.88 -12.51 -15.04
C GLU A 183 3.68 -13.48 -15.11
N TRP A 184 2.52 -12.98 -14.73
CA TRP A 184 1.31 -13.78 -14.77
C TRP A 184 0.90 -14.07 -16.24
N ASP A 185 0.57 -15.34 -16.51
CA ASP A 185 0.13 -15.83 -17.81
C ASP A 185 -1.29 -16.40 -17.69
N HIS A 186 -2.23 -15.87 -18.48
CA HIS A 186 -3.62 -16.32 -18.48
C HIS A 186 -3.81 -17.74 -19.07
N ASP A 187 -2.87 -18.22 -19.88
CA ASP A 187 -2.87 -19.60 -20.43
C ASP A 187 -2.15 -20.59 -19.50
N GLY A 188 -1.56 -20.09 -18.43
CA GLY A 188 -0.79 -20.86 -17.47
C GLY A 188 -1.49 -21.03 -16.11
N SER A 189 -0.73 -21.53 -15.17
CA SER A 189 -1.07 -21.63 -13.75
C SER A 189 -0.11 -20.75 -12.96
N VAL A 190 -0.52 -20.33 -11.75
CA VAL A 190 0.43 -19.78 -10.77
C VAL A 190 1.55 -20.79 -10.57
N ASP A 191 2.77 -20.31 -10.51
CA ASP A 191 3.99 -21.13 -10.35
C ASP A 191 4.08 -21.72 -8.94
N TRP A 192 3.20 -22.67 -8.64
CA TRP A 192 3.18 -23.36 -7.35
C TRP A 192 4.45 -24.16 -7.07
N ALA A 193 5.21 -24.54 -8.11
CA ALA A 193 6.50 -25.21 -7.95
C ALA A 193 7.55 -24.30 -7.30
N ALA A 194 7.42 -23.00 -7.42
CA ALA A 194 8.28 -22.04 -6.73
C ALA A 194 8.31 -22.28 -5.20
N LEU A 195 7.23 -22.77 -4.62
CA LEU A 195 7.15 -23.08 -3.19
C LEU A 195 8.01 -24.29 -2.76
N GLU A 196 8.70 -24.96 -3.67
CA GLU A 196 9.76 -25.92 -3.32
C GLU A 196 11.04 -25.22 -2.81
N TRP A 197 11.17 -23.90 -3.06
CA TRP A 197 12.34 -23.10 -2.70
C TRP A 197 12.08 -22.24 -1.45
N PRO A 198 13.04 -22.22 -0.50
CA PRO A 198 12.86 -21.52 0.78
C PRO A 198 12.51 -20.03 0.66
N ASP A 199 13.10 -19.31 -0.31
CA ASP A 199 12.86 -17.86 -0.45
C ASP A 199 11.41 -17.54 -0.82
N HIS A 200 10.78 -18.34 -1.69
CA HIS A 200 9.36 -18.22 -2.02
C HIS A 200 8.45 -18.58 -0.84
N GLN A 201 8.81 -19.64 -0.08
CA GLN A 201 8.13 -19.98 1.16
C GLN A 201 8.23 -18.85 2.19
N GLY A 202 9.40 -18.21 2.27
CA GLY A 202 9.64 -17.07 3.15
C GLY A 202 8.73 -15.88 2.84
N VAL A 203 8.58 -15.51 1.56
CA VAL A 203 7.65 -14.44 1.15
C VAL A 203 6.20 -14.82 1.47
N GLN A 204 5.78 -16.04 1.15
CA GLN A 204 4.43 -16.53 1.48
C GLN A 204 4.16 -16.48 2.99
N LYS A 205 5.13 -16.91 3.79
CA LYS A 205 5.05 -16.87 5.25
C LYS A 205 4.92 -15.44 5.76
N LEU A 206 5.71 -14.51 5.22
CA LEU A 206 5.61 -13.08 5.58
C LEU A 206 4.22 -12.53 5.29
N VAL A 207 3.66 -12.80 4.10
CA VAL A 207 2.30 -12.33 3.75
C VAL A 207 1.26 -12.90 4.70
N ALA A 208 1.39 -14.17 5.10
CA ALA A 208 0.50 -14.78 6.10
C ALA A 208 0.60 -14.10 7.47
N ASP A 209 1.82 -13.76 7.91
CA ASP A 209 2.05 -13.11 9.20
C ASP A 209 1.64 -11.63 9.17
N LEU A 210 1.89 -10.91 8.05
CA LEU A 210 1.36 -9.56 7.85
C LEU A 210 -0.18 -9.55 7.90
N ASN A 211 -0.86 -10.51 7.28
CA ASN A 211 -2.32 -10.66 7.39
C ASN A 211 -2.78 -10.91 8.83
N THR A 212 -2.03 -11.71 9.58
CA THR A 212 -2.32 -12.01 10.98
C THR A 212 -2.15 -10.76 11.83
N LEU A 213 -1.03 -10.06 11.67
CA LEU A 213 -0.75 -8.80 12.37
C LEU A 213 -1.78 -7.73 12.03
N TYR A 214 -2.13 -7.57 10.75
CA TYR A 214 -3.13 -6.61 10.28
C TYR A 214 -4.49 -6.85 10.95
N LYS A 215 -4.98 -8.08 10.96
CA LYS A 215 -6.26 -8.42 11.61
C LYS A 215 -6.24 -8.18 13.13
N ALA A 216 -5.12 -8.47 13.77
CA ALA A 216 -4.96 -8.37 15.22
C ALA A 216 -4.70 -6.94 15.72
N SER A 217 -4.33 -6.01 14.83
CA SER A 217 -3.91 -4.64 15.19
C SER A 217 -4.83 -3.58 14.59
N PRO A 218 -5.85 -3.12 15.34
CA PRO A 218 -6.74 -2.03 14.91
C PRO A 218 -6.01 -0.77 14.42
N ALA A 219 -4.81 -0.52 14.91
CA ALA A 219 -3.96 0.57 14.43
C ALA A 219 -3.73 0.53 12.92
N LEU A 220 -3.65 -0.65 12.31
CA LEU A 220 -3.33 -0.81 10.88
C LEU A 220 -4.54 -0.64 9.94
N TRP A 221 -5.78 -0.66 10.46
CA TRP A 221 -6.96 -0.68 9.57
C TRP A 221 -8.18 0.11 10.04
N SER A 222 -8.31 0.42 11.33
CA SER A 222 -9.56 0.98 11.85
C SER A 222 -9.77 2.45 11.50
N GLN A 223 -8.71 3.17 11.10
CA GLN A 223 -8.74 4.58 10.68
C GLN A 223 -8.02 4.80 9.34
N ASP A 224 -8.15 3.88 8.38
CA ASP A 224 -7.48 3.97 7.08
C ASP A 224 -7.91 5.19 6.24
N PHE A 225 -9.10 5.71 6.48
CA PHE A 225 -9.68 6.81 5.70
C PHE A 225 -9.81 8.10 6.52
N ASP A 226 -9.14 8.16 7.68
CA ASP A 226 -9.13 9.33 8.57
C ASP A 226 -7.68 9.75 8.83
N PRO A 227 -7.32 11.04 8.64
CA PRO A 227 -5.98 11.54 8.94
C PRO A 227 -5.54 11.29 10.40
N ALA A 228 -6.47 11.13 11.34
CA ALA A 228 -6.14 10.77 12.72
C ALA A 228 -5.48 9.38 12.85
N GLY A 229 -5.61 8.53 11.83
CA GLY A 229 -5.02 7.17 11.81
C GLY A 229 -3.55 7.10 11.43
N PHE A 230 -2.91 8.24 11.10
CA PHE A 230 -1.52 8.25 10.62
C PHE A 230 -0.79 9.52 11.04
N GLN A 231 0.48 9.38 11.40
CA GLN A 231 1.38 10.52 11.57
C GLN A 231 2.79 10.14 11.08
N TRP A 232 3.40 11.00 10.29
CA TRP A 232 4.83 10.90 10.01
C TRP A 232 5.64 11.06 11.30
N LEU A 233 6.66 10.23 11.46
CA LEU A 233 7.72 10.39 12.44
C LEU A 233 8.96 10.93 11.76
N THR A 234 9.36 10.35 10.62
CA THR A 234 10.42 10.83 9.73
C THR A 234 10.01 10.53 8.30
N SER A 235 9.85 11.57 7.48
CA SER A 235 9.43 11.45 6.08
C SER A 235 10.47 11.95 5.08
N ASP A 236 11.58 12.52 5.55
CA ASP A 236 12.55 13.28 4.76
C ASP A 236 13.99 12.73 4.84
N ASP A 237 14.17 11.53 5.39
CA ASP A 237 15.48 10.88 5.50
C ASP A 237 15.89 10.17 4.19
N ALA A 238 16.03 10.97 3.14
CA ALA A 238 16.40 10.50 1.82
C ALA A 238 17.82 9.93 1.76
N ASP A 239 18.74 10.43 2.57
CA ASP A 239 20.13 9.95 2.56
C ASP A 239 20.26 8.49 3.04
N HIS A 240 19.38 8.06 3.96
CA HIS A 240 19.28 6.68 4.41
C HIS A 240 18.25 5.87 3.62
N ASN A 241 17.47 6.47 2.70
CA ASN A 241 16.30 5.85 2.06
C ASN A 241 15.33 5.25 3.08
N THR A 242 15.16 5.91 4.22
CA THR A 242 14.38 5.40 5.35
C THR A 242 13.22 6.34 5.62
N LEU A 243 12.10 5.76 5.99
CA LEU A 243 10.94 6.51 6.47
C LEU A 243 10.37 5.83 7.70
N SER A 244 9.76 6.61 8.58
CA SER A 244 9.05 6.09 9.74
C SER A 244 7.75 6.85 9.97
N PHE A 245 6.75 6.13 10.43
CA PHE A 245 5.43 6.66 10.73
C PHE A 245 4.76 5.86 11.85
N VAL A 246 3.74 6.43 12.47
CA VAL A 246 2.88 5.73 13.40
C VAL A 246 1.48 5.59 12.80
N ARG A 247 0.94 4.37 12.88
CA ARG A 247 -0.47 4.07 12.68
C ARG A 247 -1.19 4.11 14.02
N ILE A 248 -2.40 4.67 14.02
CA ILE A 248 -3.19 4.88 15.23
C ILE A 248 -4.59 4.33 15.01
N GLY A 249 -5.02 3.42 15.87
CA GLY A 249 -6.36 2.85 15.85
C GLY A 249 -7.39 3.76 16.54
N LYS A 250 -8.67 3.52 16.28
CA LYS A 250 -9.79 4.22 16.94
C LYS A 250 -9.81 4.04 18.46
N ASP A 251 -9.24 2.95 18.96
CA ASP A 251 -9.06 2.62 20.37
C ASP A 251 -7.79 3.23 20.99
N GLY A 252 -7.00 3.96 20.19
CA GLY A 252 -5.74 4.55 20.61
C GLY A 252 -4.54 3.60 20.53
N GLU A 253 -4.72 2.36 20.04
CA GLU A 253 -3.61 1.46 19.74
C GLU A 253 -2.64 2.12 18.77
N GLN A 254 -1.34 1.92 18.98
CA GLN A 254 -0.30 2.49 18.13
C GLN A 254 0.62 1.40 17.58
N MET A 255 1.04 1.60 16.33
CA MET A 255 2.04 0.79 15.66
C MET A 255 3.03 1.72 14.96
N VAL A 256 4.26 1.76 15.42
CA VAL A 256 5.35 2.46 14.71
C VAL A 256 5.92 1.53 13.67
N VAL A 257 6.06 2.02 12.45
CA VAL A 257 6.64 1.28 11.33
C VAL A 257 7.83 2.07 10.81
N VAL A 258 8.95 1.37 10.65
CA VAL A 258 10.18 1.91 10.07
C VAL A 258 10.51 1.07 8.86
N VAL A 259 10.66 1.71 7.70
CA VAL A 259 10.99 1.03 6.44
C VAL A 259 12.29 1.59 5.90
N ASN A 260 13.21 0.70 5.62
CA ASN A 260 14.49 1.00 4.98
C ASN A 260 14.52 0.42 3.57
N PHE A 261 14.59 1.28 2.59
CA PHE A 261 14.69 0.90 1.18
C PHE A 261 16.13 0.99 0.64
N SER A 262 17.13 1.21 1.50
CA SER A 262 18.54 1.14 1.09
C SER A 262 19.05 -0.30 1.04
N GLY A 263 20.15 -0.51 0.35
CA GLY A 263 20.87 -1.80 0.33
C GLY A 263 21.72 -2.05 1.57
N GLU A 264 21.73 -1.14 2.55
CA GLU A 264 22.52 -1.18 3.76
C GLU A 264 21.62 -1.26 5.00
N ALA A 265 22.04 -2.04 5.99
CA ALA A 265 21.40 -2.01 7.29
C ALA A 265 21.90 -0.81 8.12
N TRP A 266 21.00 -0.15 8.82
CA TRP A 266 21.36 0.99 9.68
C TRP A 266 21.35 0.56 11.14
N THR A 267 22.53 0.48 11.74
CA THR A 267 22.72 0.20 13.18
C THR A 267 22.62 1.49 13.98
N ASP A 268 22.12 1.40 15.22
CA ASP A 268 21.92 2.57 16.11
C ASP A 268 21.05 3.67 15.47
N TYR A 269 20.20 3.30 14.50
CA TYR A 269 19.31 4.26 13.83
C TYR A 269 18.29 4.80 14.84
N GLN A 270 18.27 6.10 15.01
CA GLN A 270 17.37 6.74 15.96
C GLN A 270 15.98 6.97 15.34
N VAL A 271 14.95 6.42 15.95
CA VAL A 271 13.56 6.52 15.51
C VAL A 271 12.77 7.36 16.52
N PRO A 272 12.05 8.40 16.07
CA PRO A 272 11.16 9.14 16.95
C PRO A 272 10.01 8.24 17.43
N LEU A 273 9.59 8.40 18.67
CA LEU A 273 8.48 7.65 19.28
C LEU A 273 7.43 8.62 19.84
N THR A 274 6.19 8.15 19.92
CA THR A 274 5.05 8.96 20.36
C THR A 274 4.91 9.03 21.87
N LYS A 275 5.54 8.11 22.60
CA LYS A 275 5.51 8.05 24.07
C LYS A 275 6.71 7.32 24.64
N GLY A 276 6.99 7.56 25.92
CA GLY A 276 8.00 6.82 26.67
C GLY A 276 7.63 5.38 26.98
N GLY A 277 8.54 4.68 27.67
CA GLY A 277 8.38 3.28 28.05
C GLY A 277 8.96 2.32 27.04
N LYS A 278 8.53 1.08 27.11
CA LYS A 278 9.05 -0.01 26.28
C LYS A 278 8.26 -0.17 24.99
N TRP A 279 8.97 -0.49 23.93
CA TRP A 279 8.41 -0.80 22.63
C TRP A 279 8.96 -2.15 22.16
N THR A 280 8.07 -3.05 21.80
CA THR A 280 8.42 -4.41 21.39
C THR A 280 8.28 -4.55 19.89
N GLU A 281 9.30 -5.09 19.23
CA GLU A 281 9.24 -5.51 17.85
C GLU A 281 8.25 -6.68 17.72
N VAL A 282 7.21 -6.47 16.94
CA VAL A 282 6.17 -7.48 16.70
C VAL A 282 6.31 -8.16 15.35
N LEU A 283 7.07 -7.53 14.44
CA LEU A 283 7.46 -8.11 13.16
C LEU A 283 8.70 -7.38 12.61
N THR A 284 9.65 -8.14 12.08
CA THR A 284 10.70 -7.67 11.17
C THR A 284 10.63 -8.47 9.88
N THR A 285 10.78 -7.83 8.73
CA THR A 285 10.81 -8.54 7.44
C THR A 285 12.12 -9.28 7.21
N ASP A 286 13.10 -9.07 8.08
CA ASP A 286 14.45 -9.66 7.99
C ASP A 286 14.63 -10.91 8.87
N ASP A 287 13.53 -11.42 9.46
CA ASP A 287 13.56 -12.72 10.14
C ASP A 287 14.02 -13.84 9.18
N GLU A 288 14.83 -14.75 9.67
CA GLU A 288 15.35 -15.89 8.90
C GLU A 288 14.23 -16.77 8.33
N ILE A 289 13.07 -16.85 9.02
CA ILE A 289 11.90 -17.60 8.53
C ILE A 289 11.30 -17.02 7.24
N TYR A 290 11.62 -15.76 6.92
CA TYR A 290 11.21 -15.08 5.67
C TYR A 290 12.36 -15.05 4.63
N GLY A 291 13.51 -15.65 4.91
CA GLY A 291 14.73 -15.57 4.10
C GLY A 291 15.52 -14.28 4.34
N GLY A 292 15.32 -13.64 5.50
CA GLY A 292 16.12 -12.50 5.95
C GLY A 292 17.46 -12.89 6.56
N SER A 293 18.21 -11.88 7.03
CA SER A 293 19.53 -12.08 7.67
C SER A 293 19.45 -12.27 9.19
N GLY A 294 18.26 -12.19 9.78
CA GLY A 294 18.02 -12.42 11.20
C GLY A 294 18.27 -11.19 12.08
N ILE A 295 18.12 -9.98 11.56
CA ILE A 295 18.20 -8.76 12.37
C ILE A 295 16.90 -8.59 13.16
N HIS A 296 17.06 -8.55 14.48
CA HIS A 296 15.99 -8.34 15.45
C HIS A 296 16.36 -7.30 16.49
N ASN A 297 15.38 -6.52 16.96
CA ASN A 297 15.55 -5.54 18.02
C ASN A 297 14.95 -5.99 19.36
N GLY A 298 14.03 -6.95 19.34
CA GLY A 298 13.30 -7.38 20.53
C GLY A 298 12.51 -6.25 21.18
N THR A 299 12.75 -5.99 22.47
CA THR A 299 12.16 -4.88 23.20
C THR A 299 13.20 -3.77 23.40
N VAL A 300 12.84 -2.55 22.99
CA VAL A 300 13.66 -1.35 23.14
C VAL A 300 13.01 -0.39 24.12
N GLU A 301 13.83 0.37 24.86
CA GLU A 301 13.37 1.39 25.80
C GLU A 301 13.43 2.77 25.16
N ALA A 302 12.36 3.54 25.29
CA ALA A 302 12.30 4.90 24.81
C ALA A 302 13.26 5.80 25.61
N ILE A 303 14.04 6.58 24.92
CA ILE A 303 14.98 7.57 25.45
C ILE A 303 14.28 8.92 25.44
N GLU A 304 14.24 9.59 26.59
CA GLU A 304 13.71 10.95 26.73
C GLU A 304 14.66 11.97 26.11
N GLY A 305 14.13 12.87 25.31
CA GLY A 305 14.86 13.95 24.63
C GLY A 305 14.21 14.30 23.30
N GLU A 306 14.23 15.58 22.94
CA GLU A 306 13.64 16.05 21.70
C GLU A 306 14.38 15.49 20.48
N TYR A 307 13.62 14.79 19.62
CA TYR A 307 14.10 14.27 18.34
C TYR A 307 12.95 14.31 17.31
N HIS A 308 13.15 14.99 16.18
CA HIS A 308 12.11 15.19 15.15
C HIS A 308 10.76 15.66 15.72
N SER A 309 10.79 16.66 16.61
CA SER A 309 9.61 17.24 17.30
C SER A 309 8.83 16.21 18.14
N ARG A 310 9.51 15.19 18.65
CA ARG A 310 8.98 14.21 19.62
C ARG A 310 9.85 14.24 20.87
N ASP A 311 9.22 14.03 22.02
CA ASP A 311 9.91 13.99 23.31
C ASP A 311 10.62 12.65 23.57
N TRP A 312 10.37 11.65 22.72
CA TRP A 312 10.87 10.31 22.87
C TRP A 312 11.44 9.75 21.56
N SER A 313 12.45 8.91 21.70
CA SER A 313 13.05 8.18 20.59
C SER A 313 13.59 6.83 21.06
N ALA A 314 13.93 5.94 20.14
CA ALA A 314 14.68 4.73 20.42
C ALA A 314 15.75 4.51 19.37
N LYS A 315 16.82 3.80 19.73
CA LYS A 315 17.82 3.33 18.79
C LYS A 315 17.54 1.88 18.45
N ILE A 316 17.46 1.60 17.16
CA ILE A 316 17.21 0.27 16.62
C ILE A 316 18.18 -0.06 15.49
N THR A 317 18.26 -1.32 15.12
CA THR A 317 18.85 -1.72 13.83
C THR A 317 17.73 -1.89 12.81
N VAL A 318 17.79 -1.13 11.70
CA VAL A 318 16.83 -1.25 10.61
C VAL A 318 17.48 -2.08 9.50
N PRO A 319 16.93 -3.25 9.14
CA PRO A 319 17.54 -4.14 8.15
C PRO A 319 17.57 -3.50 6.76
N ALA A 320 18.52 -3.94 5.93
CA ALA A 320 18.60 -3.55 4.52
C ALA A 320 17.37 -4.05 3.77
N LEU A 321 16.76 -3.22 2.90
CA LEU A 321 15.58 -3.56 2.12
C LEU A 321 14.51 -4.22 3.00
N GLY A 322 14.22 -3.63 4.16
CA GLY A 322 13.36 -4.25 5.15
C GLY A 322 12.56 -3.27 5.99
N ALA A 323 11.70 -3.82 6.84
CA ALA A 323 10.83 -3.06 7.72
C ALA A 323 10.76 -3.67 9.11
N VAL A 324 10.57 -2.80 10.11
CA VAL A 324 10.38 -3.14 11.52
C VAL A 324 9.07 -2.55 12.02
N PHE A 325 8.27 -3.35 12.71
CA PHE A 325 7.02 -2.96 13.32
C PHE A 325 7.19 -2.98 14.84
N LEU A 326 6.98 -1.83 15.48
CA LEU A 326 7.11 -1.67 16.94
C LEU A 326 5.77 -1.33 17.57
N LYS A 327 5.43 -2.02 18.63
CA LYS A 327 4.22 -1.79 19.43
C LYS A 327 4.62 -1.38 20.86
N PRO A 328 3.99 -0.33 21.43
CA PRO A 328 4.28 0.04 22.81
C PRO A 328 3.73 -1.03 23.76
N GLU A 329 4.51 -1.35 24.80
CA GLU A 329 3.97 -2.13 25.92
C GLU A 329 2.94 -1.30 26.70
N LEU A 330 1.89 -1.96 27.21
CA LEU A 330 0.81 -1.33 27.97
C LEU A 330 1.26 -0.98 29.39
#